data_f1589a39b128ed935d7752c426c7d86e
#
_entry.id   f1589a39b128ed935d7752c426c7d86e
#
_cell.length_a   1.000
_cell.length_b   1.000
_cell.length_c   1.000
_cell.angle_alpha   90.00
_cell.angle_beta   90.00
_cell.angle_gamma   90.00
#
_symmetry.space_group_name_H-M   'P 1'
#
loop_
_entity.id
_entity.type
_entity.pdbx_description
1 polymer ?
#
loop_
_entity_poly.entity_id
_entity_poly.type
_entity_poly.pdbx_seq_one_letter_code
_entity_poly.pdbx_strand_id
1 'polypeptide(L)'
;MLAISQSGATYNYLNWIPSESGPLVTHHGSIQKELENPDRIDEHYYEILDRIFSQVQNGDSICTFSLDSSSVLFSTCNAKDKNQEMINWHLNQTHDDELNKVIDYYHFAMSSESGKMLNIGFPKAIRQSFQTNMSLLKSKLNGLSVGIFSAEVGARQWMHADKNGSYLIWKIGKKKNDELLYIQNGELVSYFSIHRLGKKGKVNWQFGDSVAAESICKDIINVQNNTSKKFSSAEQVYLYTTDGNMKDVKFFHALELENLTLLNPLSVLDTTEDEKVDEYNTLPLAETGNSFGGIDFYSEFYC
;
A
#
# COMPACT_ATOMS: atom_id res chain seq x y z
N MET A 1 1.87 -8.64 -16.84
CA MET A 1 2.23 -8.21 -15.46
C MET A 1 1.20 -8.73 -14.48
N LEU A 2 1.64 -9.38 -13.43
CA LEU A 2 0.75 -9.84 -12.36
C LEU A 2 1.10 -9.08 -11.08
N ALA A 3 0.13 -8.42 -10.48
CA ALA A 3 0.25 -7.81 -9.17
C ALA A 3 -0.56 -8.58 -8.15
N ILE A 4 0.02 -8.83 -6.99
CA ILE A 4 -0.65 -9.51 -5.87
C ILE A 4 -0.49 -8.61 -4.64
N SER A 5 -1.57 -8.46 -3.87
CA SER A 5 -1.54 -7.78 -2.57
C SER A 5 -2.13 -8.66 -1.47
N GLN A 6 -1.49 -8.63 -0.32
CA GLN A 6 -1.93 -9.35 0.88
C GLN A 6 -2.64 -8.39 1.83
N SER A 7 -3.80 -8.79 2.33
CA SER A 7 -4.49 -8.13 3.44
C SER A 7 -4.99 -9.19 4.41
N GLY A 8 -4.24 -9.38 5.49
CA GLY A 8 -4.45 -10.50 6.41
C GLY A 8 -4.38 -11.84 5.69
N ALA A 9 -5.47 -12.61 5.69
CA ALA A 9 -5.59 -13.91 5.01
C ALA A 9 -6.11 -13.79 3.55
N THR A 10 -6.36 -12.60 3.04
CA THR A 10 -6.88 -12.39 1.69
C THR A 10 -5.75 -11.92 0.77
N TYR A 11 -5.63 -12.56 -0.38
CA TYR A 11 -4.69 -12.23 -1.44
C TYR A 11 -5.48 -11.75 -2.65
N ASN A 12 -5.41 -10.47 -2.94
CA ASN A 12 -6.04 -9.86 -4.11
C ASN A 12 -5.02 -9.84 -5.24
N TYR A 13 -5.46 -10.09 -6.47
CA TYR A 13 -4.58 -10.08 -7.63
C TYR A 13 -5.22 -9.36 -8.80
N LEU A 14 -4.35 -8.78 -9.64
CA LEU A 14 -4.70 -8.10 -10.88
C LEU A 14 -3.63 -8.43 -11.91
N ASN A 15 -4.07 -9.00 -13.05
CA ASN A 15 -3.22 -9.27 -14.19
C ASN A 15 -3.55 -8.32 -15.33
N TRP A 16 -2.52 -7.70 -15.90
CA TRP A 16 -2.68 -6.78 -17.00
C TRP A 16 -1.59 -6.94 -18.06
N ILE A 17 -1.89 -6.53 -19.26
CA ILE A 17 -0.98 -6.51 -20.40
C ILE A 17 -0.91 -5.11 -21.00
N PRO A 18 0.21 -4.71 -21.62
CA PRO A 18 0.27 -3.49 -22.43
C PRO A 18 -0.68 -3.60 -23.61
N SER A 19 -1.39 -2.52 -23.92
CA SER A 19 -2.21 -2.36 -25.13
C SER A 19 -1.94 -1.00 -25.77
N GLU A 20 -2.48 -0.75 -26.96
CA GLU A 20 -2.35 0.54 -27.66
C GLU A 20 -2.98 1.70 -26.89
N SER A 21 -4.05 1.44 -26.14
CA SER A 21 -4.74 2.43 -25.30
C SER A 21 -4.16 2.56 -23.88
N GLY A 22 -3.23 1.71 -23.50
CA GLY A 22 -2.66 1.67 -22.15
C GLY A 22 -2.74 0.28 -21.52
N PRO A 23 -2.64 0.15 -20.20
CA PRO A 23 -2.78 -1.12 -19.52
C PRO A 23 -4.19 -1.71 -19.66
N LEU A 24 -4.28 -2.95 -20.15
CA LEU A 24 -5.53 -3.71 -20.29
C LEU A 24 -5.57 -4.80 -19.23
N VAL A 25 -6.51 -4.72 -18.30
CA VAL A 25 -6.72 -5.74 -17.26
C VAL A 25 -7.36 -6.97 -17.90
N THR A 26 -6.70 -8.12 -17.77
CA THR A 26 -7.15 -9.40 -18.33
C THR A 26 -7.82 -10.29 -17.30
N HIS A 27 -7.37 -10.23 -16.04
CA HIS A 27 -7.94 -11.03 -14.95
C HIS A 27 -7.76 -10.28 -13.63
N HIS A 28 -8.69 -10.43 -12.73
CA HIS A 28 -8.59 -9.99 -11.35
C HIS A 28 -9.37 -10.92 -10.42
N GLY A 29 -9.06 -10.87 -9.14
CA GLY A 29 -9.78 -11.66 -8.16
C GLY A 29 -9.14 -11.66 -6.78
N SER A 30 -9.61 -12.58 -5.95
CA SER A 30 -9.07 -12.78 -4.61
C SER A 30 -9.06 -14.25 -4.21
N ILE A 31 -8.08 -14.60 -3.37
CA ILE A 31 -7.96 -15.92 -2.74
C ILE A 31 -7.87 -15.73 -1.24
N GLN A 32 -8.62 -16.51 -0.48
CA GLN A 32 -8.49 -16.57 0.97
C GLN A 32 -7.68 -17.78 1.40
N LYS A 33 -6.65 -17.54 2.21
CA LYS A 33 -5.85 -18.59 2.84
C LYS A 33 -5.16 -18.05 4.09
N GLU A 34 -5.47 -18.65 5.23
CA GLU A 34 -4.79 -18.36 6.49
C GLU A 34 -3.43 -19.07 6.57
N LEU A 35 -2.44 -18.43 7.15
CA LEU A 35 -1.16 -19.06 7.50
C LEU A 35 -1.35 -19.86 8.80
N GLU A 36 -1.57 -21.15 8.66
CA GLU A 36 -1.83 -22.03 9.81
C GLU A 36 -0.56 -22.32 10.63
N ASN A 37 0.60 -22.37 9.97
CA ASN A 37 1.88 -22.66 10.61
C ASN A 37 3.00 -21.79 10.00
N PRO A 38 3.61 -20.88 10.79
CA PRO A 38 4.72 -20.04 10.34
C PRO A 38 5.93 -20.81 9.80
N ASP A 39 6.19 -22.03 10.28
CA ASP A 39 7.30 -22.86 9.80
C ASP A 39 7.08 -23.39 8.37
N ARG A 40 5.86 -23.29 7.84
CA ARG A 40 5.48 -23.73 6.49
C ARG A 40 5.18 -22.56 5.55
N ILE A 41 5.87 -21.46 5.74
CA ILE A 41 5.65 -20.22 4.97
C ILE A 41 5.86 -20.44 3.46
N ASP A 42 6.83 -21.27 3.06
CA ASP A 42 7.12 -21.57 1.65
C ASP A 42 5.96 -22.33 0.99
N GLU A 43 5.42 -23.33 1.65
CA GLU A 43 4.28 -24.09 1.14
C GLU A 43 3.02 -23.20 1.07
N HIS A 44 2.82 -22.36 2.07
CA HIS A 44 1.70 -21.42 2.11
C HIS A 44 1.71 -20.49 0.89
N TYR A 45 2.83 -19.83 0.62
CA TYR A 45 2.93 -18.94 -0.54
C TYR A 45 2.92 -19.70 -1.86
N TYR A 46 3.52 -20.90 -1.93
CA TYR A 46 3.44 -21.75 -3.12
C TYR A 46 1.99 -22.02 -3.51
N GLU A 47 1.17 -22.48 -2.59
CA GLU A 47 -0.24 -22.80 -2.87
C GLU A 47 -1.07 -21.59 -3.30
N ILE A 48 -0.79 -20.40 -2.75
CA ILE A 48 -1.47 -19.16 -3.16
C ILE A 48 -1.06 -18.79 -4.58
N LEU A 49 0.23 -18.78 -4.85
CA LEU A 49 0.77 -18.44 -6.15
C LEU A 49 0.30 -19.44 -7.22
N ASP A 50 0.37 -20.72 -6.96
CA ASP A 50 -0.08 -21.78 -7.88
C ASP A 50 -1.57 -21.60 -8.25
N ARG A 51 -2.43 -21.30 -7.25
CA ARG A 51 -3.86 -21.01 -7.50
C ARG A 51 -4.05 -19.76 -8.35
N ILE A 52 -3.32 -18.67 -8.08
CA ILE A 52 -3.42 -17.43 -8.86
C ILE A 52 -2.92 -17.71 -10.29
N PHE A 53 -1.75 -18.32 -10.45
CA PHE A 53 -1.19 -18.60 -11.77
C PHE A 53 -2.08 -19.56 -12.60
N SER A 54 -2.77 -20.49 -11.98
CA SER A 54 -3.72 -21.37 -12.68
C SER A 54 -4.94 -20.61 -13.22
N GLN A 55 -5.31 -19.49 -12.62
CA GLN A 55 -6.43 -18.65 -13.06
C GLN A 55 -6.02 -17.67 -14.16
N VAL A 56 -4.80 -17.10 -14.09
CA VAL A 56 -4.34 -16.11 -15.06
C VAL A 56 -3.68 -16.69 -16.32
N GLN A 57 -3.47 -18.01 -16.37
CA GLN A 57 -2.90 -18.77 -17.51
C GLN A 57 -1.60 -18.21 -18.09
N ASN A 58 -0.75 -17.58 -17.30
CA ASN A 58 0.46 -16.92 -17.77
C ASN A 58 1.71 -17.73 -17.39
N GLY A 59 2.41 -18.27 -18.39
CA GLY A 59 3.84 -18.60 -18.26
C GLY A 59 4.69 -17.32 -18.37
N ASP A 60 5.89 -17.31 -17.79
CA ASP A 60 6.90 -16.24 -17.86
C ASP A 60 6.41 -14.84 -17.40
N SER A 61 5.52 -14.81 -16.40
CA SER A 61 4.98 -13.55 -15.87
C SER A 61 5.99 -12.81 -15.00
N ILE A 62 6.01 -11.49 -15.16
CA ILE A 62 6.64 -10.59 -14.20
C ILE A 62 5.62 -10.28 -13.12
N CYS A 63 5.98 -10.51 -11.85
CA CYS A 63 5.09 -10.38 -10.73
C CYS A 63 5.60 -9.35 -9.72
N THR A 64 4.69 -8.58 -9.14
CA THR A 64 4.94 -7.74 -7.97
C THR A 64 4.08 -8.20 -6.80
N PHE A 65 4.57 -8.02 -5.58
CA PHE A 65 3.84 -8.43 -4.40
C PHE A 65 3.82 -7.29 -3.36
N SER A 66 2.65 -7.02 -2.79
CA SER A 66 2.46 -6.04 -1.73
C SER A 66 2.04 -6.74 -0.45
N LEU A 67 2.85 -6.62 0.60
CA LEU A 67 2.57 -7.19 1.91
C LEU A 67 1.59 -6.30 2.70
N ASP A 68 0.85 -6.94 3.60
CA ASP A 68 0.12 -6.21 4.64
C ASP A 68 1.11 -5.46 5.55
N SER A 69 0.74 -4.25 6.00
CA SER A 69 1.57 -3.42 6.88
C SER A 69 1.93 -4.13 8.20
N SER A 70 1.08 -5.05 8.66
CA SER A 70 1.36 -5.86 9.85
C SER A 70 2.45 -6.93 9.65
N SER A 71 2.84 -7.20 8.41
CA SER A 71 3.87 -8.18 8.05
C SER A 71 5.27 -7.58 7.91
N VAL A 72 5.42 -6.28 8.12
CA VAL A 72 6.68 -5.53 7.99
C VAL A 72 6.95 -4.71 9.25
N LEU A 73 8.21 -4.28 9.40
CA LEU A 73 8.61 -3.41 10.50
C LEU A 73 8.77 -1.98 10.00
N PHE A 74 8.27 -1.02 10.77
CA PHE A 74 8.47 0.39 10.51
C PHE A 74 9.29 1.05 11.61
N SER A 75 10.25 1.87 11.23
CA SER A 75 11.00 2.72 12.14
C SER A 75 11.42 4.01 11.45
N THR A 76 11.86 4.99 12.21
CA THR A 76 12.44 6.22 11.67
C THR A 76 13.82 6.47 12.23
N CYS A 77 14.69 7.04 11.43
CA CYS A 77 15.98 7.55 11.89
C CYS A 77 16.21 8.98 11.36
N ASN A 78 17.10 9.72 12.03
CA ASN A 78 17.56 11.01 11.56
C ASN A 78 18.82 10.78 10.70
N ALA A 79 18.69 11.02 9.40
CA ALA A 79 19.80 10.86 8.46
C ALA A 79 19.82 12.05 7.51
N LYS A 80 20.20 13.22 8.02
CA LYS A 80 20.25 14.47 7.23
C LYS A 80 21.07 14.33 5.95
N ASP A 81 22.11 13.53 5.99
CA ASP A 81 23.06 13.39 4.88
C ASP A 81 22.77 12.16 3.98
N LYS A 82 21.63 11.46 4.19
CA LYS A 82 21.28 10.23 3.46
C LYS A 82 22.44 9.20 3.40
N ASN A 83 23.31 9.19 4.41
CA ASN A 83 24.48 8.33 4.45
C ASN A 83 24.08 6.93 4.91
N GLN A 84 24.31 5.91 4.07
CA GLN A 84 23.96 4.52 4.35
C GLN A 84 24.63 3.99 5.63
N GLU A 85 25.85 4.39 5.93
CA GLU A 85 26.55 3.98 7.17
C GLU A 85 25.83 4.51 8.41
N MET A 86 25.39 5.78 8.39
CA MET A 86 24.62 6.36 9.49
C MET A 86 23.24 5.69 9.64
N ILE A 87 22.58 5.38 8.54
CA ILE A 87 21.29 4.67 8.56
C ILE A 87 21.49 3.28 9.21
N ASN A 88 22.47 2.53 8.75
CA ASN A 88 22.82 1.22 9.32
C ASN A 88 23.21 1.31 10.79
N TRP A 89 23.95 2.34 11.17
CA TRP A 89 24.29 2.58 12.57
C TRP A 89 23.04 2.82 13.43
N HIS A 90 22.09 3.67 12.97
CA HIS A 90 20.84 3.90 13.67
C HIS A 90 19.98 2.63 13.79
N LEU A 91 19.89 1.83 12.72
CA LEU A 91 19.18 0.55 12.75
C LEU A 91 19.78 -0.40 13.78
N ASN A 92 21.11 -0.49 13.83
CA ASN A 92 21.81 -1.32 14.83
C ASN A 92 21.65 -0.82 16.27
N GLN A 93 21.41 0.47 16.48
CA GLN A 93 21.09 1.01 17.81
C GLN A 93 19.62 0.79 18.19
N THR A 94 18.72 0.72 17.20
CA THR A 94 17.28 0.65 17.42
C THR A 94 16.79 -0.80 17.51
N HIS A 95 17.45 -1.70 16.81
CA HIS A 95 17.07 -3.10 16.68
C HIS A 95 18.19 -4.02 17.16
N ASP A 96 17.78 -5.17 17.69
CA ASP A 96 18.69 -6.25 18.09
C ASP A 96 19.48 -6.79 16.87
N ASP A 97 20.74 -7.17 17.08
CA ASP A 97 21.58 -7.78 16.05
C ASP A 97 20.95 -9.05 15.43
N GLU A 98 20.22 -9.82 16.21
CA GLU A 98 19.49 -11.00 15.69
C GLU A 98 18.36 -10.61 14.74
N LEU A 99 17.63 -9.53 15.05
CA LEU A 99 16.58 -9.01 14.16
C LEU A 99 17.16 -8.49 12.85
N ASN A 100 18.29 -7.78 12.90
CA ASN A 100 18.98 -7.23 11.72
C ASN A 100 19.49 -8.34 10.77
N LYS A 101 19.77 -9.54 11.29
CA LYS A 101 20.15 -10.69 10.46
C LYS A 101 19.00 -11.23 9.61
N VAL A 102 17.76 -11.09 10.06
CA VAL A 102 16.56 -11.69 9.44
C VAL A 102 15.67 -10.70 8.71
N ILE A 103 16.01 -9.41 8.73
CA ILE A 103 15.27 -8.32 8.09
C ILE A 103 16.12 -7.66 6.99
N ASP A 104 15.50 -7.34 5.85
CA ASP A 104 16.04 -6.44 4.85
C ASP A 104 15.35 -5.08 4.99
N TYR A 105 16.12 -4.00 5.13
CA TYR A 105 15.58 -2.67 5.29
C TYR A 105 15.65 -1.87 4.00
N TYR A 106 14.56 -1.15 3.74
CA TYR A 106 14.45 -0.14 2.70
C TYR A 106 14.22 1.21 3.34
N HIS A 107 14.81 2.25 2.78
CA HIS A 107 14.84 3.57 3.38
C HIS A 107 14.19 4.59 2.47
N PHE A 108 13.33 5.42 3.03
CA PHE A 108 12.65 6.49 2.33
C PHE A 108 12.96 7.81 2.98
N ALA A 109 13.36 8.80 2.18
CA ALA A 109 13.36 10.16 2.65
C ALA A 109 11.94 10.59 2.96
N MET A 110 11.70 11.04 4.17
CA MET A 110 10.53 11.82 4.51
C MET A 110 10.77 13.27 4.06
N SER A 111 9.76 14.14 4.22
CA SER A 111 9.87 15.53 3.76
C SER A 111 11.23 16.15 4.07
N SER A 112 11.80 16.84 3.11
CA SER A 112 13.16 17.42 3.15
C SER A 112 13.41 18.30 4.38
N GLU A 113 12.36 18.96 4.89
CA GLU A 113 12.43 19.78 6.11
C GLU A 113 12.64 18.94 7.37
N SER A 114 12.19 17.68 7.40
CA SER A 114 12.26 16.85 8.59
C SER A 114 13.65 16.25 8.83
N GLY A 115 14.45 16.03 7.78
CA GLY A 115 15.71 15.29 7.83
C GLY A 115 15.56 13.86 8.34
N LYS A 116 14.35 13.30 8.28
CA LYS A 116 14.02 11.96 8.75
C LYS A 116 13.96 10.98 7.57
N MET A 117 14.30 9.73 7.88
CA MET A 117 14.11 8.59 6.98
C MET A 117 13.10 7.65 7.61
N LEU A 118 12.14 7.17 6.82
CA LEU A 118 11.31 6.03 7.17
C LEU A 118 12.02 4.75 6.74
N ASN A 119 12.18 3.81 7.64
CA ASN A 119 12.75 2.51 7.35
C ASN A 119 11.63 1.47 7.35
N ILE A 120 11.55 0.68 6.29
CA ILE A 120 10.63 -0.45 6.17
C ILE A 120 11.44 -1.73 6.14
N GLY A 121 11.23 -2.58 7.13
CA GLY A 121 11.93 -3.85 7.28
C GLY A 121 11.08 -5.02 6.79
N PHE A 122 11.55 -5.71 5.75
CA PHE A 122 10.92 -6.91 5.19
C PHE A 122 11.60 -8.15 5.72
N PRO A 123 10.85 -9.13 6.27
CA PRO A 123 11.42 -10.42 6.66
C PRO A 123 12.08 -11.12 5.46
N LYS A 124 13.38 -11.46 5.58
CA LYS A 124 14.14 -12.16 4.53
C LYS A 124 13.49 -13.47 4.12
N ALA A 125 12.93 -14.19 5.08
CA ALA A 125 12.24 -15.44 4.82
C ALA A 125 11.06 -15.26 3.84
N ILE A 126 10.26 -14.21 3.99
CA ILE A 126 9.16 -13.91 3.07
C ILE A 126 9.68 -13.62 1.67
N ARG A 127 10.70 -12.76 1.55
CA ARG A 127 11.29 -12.45 0.24
C ARG A 127 11.88 -13.69 -0.44
N GLN A 128 12.63 -14.50 0.30
CA GLN A 128 13.24 -15.73 -0.22
C GLN A 128 12.18 -16.73 -0.66
N SER A 129 11.11 -16.89 0.14
CA SER A 129 9.97 -17.74 -0.21
C SER A 129 9.34 -17.32 -1.53
N PHE A 130 9.07 -16.01 -1.72
CA PHE A 130 8.54 -15.51 -3.00
C PHE A 130 9.48 -15.76 -4.17
N GLN A 131 10.78 -15.47 -4.01
CA GLN A 131 11.76 -15.68 -5.08
C GLN A 131 11.85 -17.17 -5.49
N THR A 132 11.87 -18.08 -4.51
CA THR A 132 11.91 -19.52 -4.76
C THR A 132 10.65 -20.00 -5.47
N ASN A 133 9.48 -19.64 -4.94
CA ASN A 133 8.20 -20.10 -5.48
C ASN A 133 7.91 -19.51 -6.87
N MET A 134 8.26 -18.25 -7.11
CA MET A 134 8.17 -17.64 -8.43
C MET A 134 9.06 -18.38 -9.45
N SER A 135 10.27 -18.75 -9.07
CA SER A 135 11.15 -19.53 -9.95
C SER A 135 10.57 -20.91 -10.28
N LEU A 136 9.95 -21.60 -9.32
CA LEU A 136 9.26 -22.86 -9.54
C LEU A 136 8.09 -22.72 -10.52
N LEU A 137 7.38 -21.60 -10.48
CA LEU A 137 6.27 -21.28 -11.37
C LEU A 137 6.71 -20.59 -12.69
N LYS A 138 8.01 -20.64 -13.01
CA LYS A 138 8.60 -20.02 -14.22
C LYS A 138 8.28 -18.53 -14.36
N SER A 139 8.26 -17.83 -13.24
CA SER A 139 7.96 -16.40 -13.16
C SER A 139 9.04 -15.66 -12.40
N LYS A 140 9.03 -14.34 -12.48
CA LYS A 140 10.04 -13.49 -11.84
C LYS A 140 9.38 -12.51 -10.88
N LEU A 141 9.83 -12.49 -9.62
CA LEU A 141 9.50 -11.41 -8.70
C LEU A 141 10.27 -10.14 -9.12
N ASN A 142 9.52 -9.09 -9.47
CA ASN A 142 10.07 -7.80 -9.90
C ASN A 142 10.09 -6.77 -8.77
N GLY A 143 9.21 -6.89 -7.79
CA GLY A 143 9.13 -5.94 -6.69
C GLY A 143 8.36 -6.48 -5.50
N LEU A 144 8.79 -6.06 -4.33
CA LEU A 144 8.11 -6.29 -3.05
C LEU A 144 7.78 -4.92 -2.44
N SER A 145 6.55 -4.71 -1.99
CA SER A 145 6.05 -3.44 -1.48
C SER A 145 5.19 -3.64 -0.24
N VAL A 146 4.68 -2.57 0.31
CA VAL A 146 3.62 -2.58 1.34
C VAL A 146 2.34 -2.02 0.75
N GLY A 147 1.19 -2.59 1.12
CA GLY A 147 -0.08 -2.32 0.48
C GLY A 147 -0.41 -0.83 0.30
N ILE A 148 -0.33 -0.02 1.36
CA ILE A 148 -0.67 1.41 1.26
C ILE A 148 0.30 2.21 0.36
N PHE A 149 1.58 1.83 0.33
CA PHE A 149 2.56 2.45 -0.58
C PHE A 149 2.31 2.03 -2.02
N SER A 150 1.89 0.79 -2.23
CA SER A 150 1.45 0.30 -3.53
C SER A 150 0.18 1.03 -4.01
N ALA A 151 -0.77 1.27 -3.12
CA ALA A 151 -1.97 2.05 -3.41
C ALA A 151 -1.62 3.52 -3.78
N GLU A 152 -0.59 4.10 -3.18
CA GLU A 152 -0.09 5.42 -3.53
C GLU A 152 0.46 5.45 -4.96
N VAL A 153 1.24 4.45 -5.37
CA VAL A 153 1.66 4.31 -6.78
C VAL A 153 0.44 4.24 -7.70
N GLY A 154 -0.59 3.49 -7.31
CA GLY A 154 -1.87 3.43 -8.02
C GLY A 154 -2.53 4.80 -8.17
N ALA A 155 -2.60 5.60 -7.10
CA ALA A 155 -3.17 6.95 -7.15
C ALA A 155 -2.44 7.84 -8.17
N ARG A 156 -1.11 7.77 -8.22
CA ARG A 156 -0.32 8.52 -9.22
C ARG A 156 -0.53 8.00 -10.64
N GLN A 157 -0.56 6.70 -10.83
CA GLN A 157 -0.59 6.10 -12.17
C GLN A 157 -2.00 6.05 -12.76
N TRP A 158 -3.01 5.75 -11.97
CA TRP A 158 -4.38 5.58 -12.42
C TRP A 158 -5.22 6.86 -12.31
N MET A 159 -5.11 7.55 -11.17
CA MET A 159 -5.92 8.72 -10.86
C MET A 159 -5.20 10.05 -11.16
N HIS A 160 -3.96 9.97 -11.67
CA HIS A 160 -3.14 11.13 -12.00
C HIS A 160 -2.99 12.12 -10.83
N ALA A 161 -2.77 11.59 -9.62
CA ALA A 161 -2.51 12.42 -8.44
C ALA A 161 -1.41 13.45 -8.73
N ASP A 162 -1.67 14.71 -8.42
CA ASP A 162 -0.73 15.79 -8.72
C ASP A 162 0.53 15.67 -7.84
N LYS A 163 1.68 15.53 -8.51
CA LYS A 163 2.97 15.44 -7.84
C LYS A 163 3.36 16.70 -7.06
N ASN A 164 2.85 17.86 -7.49
CA ASN A 164 3.16 19.17 -6.89
C ASN A 164 2.10 19.59 -5.87
N GLY A 165 1.03 18.84 -5.76
CA GLY A 165 -0.06 19.08 -4.83
C GLY A 165 0.09 18.31 -3.52
N SER A 166 -0.97 18.36 -2.72
CA SER A 166 -1.08 17.57 -1.49
C SER A 166 -2.21 16.54 -1.61
N TYR A 167 -1.91 15.28 -1.31
CA TYR A 167 -2.93 14.24 -1.32
C TYR A 167 -2.75 13.22 -0.20
N LEU A 168 -3.86 12.57 0.12
CA LEU A 168 -3.96 11.58 1.16
C LEU A 168 -4.41 10.24 0.57
N ILE A 169 -3.68 9.18 0.86
CA ILE A 169 -4.14 7.81 0.66
C ILE A 169 -4.75 7.35 1.98
N TRP A 170 -6.04 7.00 1.96
CA TRP A 170 -6.78 6.62 3.15
C TRP A 170 -7.33 5.20 3.00
N LYS A 171 -6.72 4.27 3.72
CA LYS A 171 -7.17 2.89 3.86
C LYS A 171 -8.10 2.79 5.06
N ILE A 172 -9.38 2.54 4.84
CA ILE A 172 -10.33 2.25 5.90
C ILE A 172 -10.11 0.83 6.39
N GLY A 173 -9.75 0.70 7.66
CA GLY A 173 -9.44 -0.57 8.29
C GLY A 173 -10.55 -1.12 9.18
N LYS A 174 -10.33 -2.36 9.67
CA LYS A 174 -11.23 -3.02 10.63
C LYS A 174 -11.35 -2.25 11.92
N LYS A 175 -12.52 -2.36 12.55
CA LYS A 175 -12.81 -1.76 13.89
C LYS A 175 -12.45 -0.27 13.94
N LYS A 176 -12.59 0.44 12.81
CA LYS A 176 -12.29 1.88 12.69
C LYS A 176 -10.83 2.26 12.97
N ASN A 177 -9.92 1.33 12.76
CA ASN A 177 -8.48 1.59 12.73
C ASN A 177 -8.09 1.81 11.27
N ASP A 178 -7.92 3.06 10.90
CA ASP A 178 -7.57 3.44 9.54
C ASP A 178 -6.06 3.68 9.43
N GLU A 179 -5.55 3.47 8.24
CA GLU A 179 -4.15 3.69 7.88
C GLU A 179 -4.06 4.78 6.81
N LEU A 180 -3.12 5.69 6.96
CA LEU A 180 -3.07 6.92 6.17
C LEU A 180 -1.64 7.25 5.75
N LEU A 181 -1.49 7.62 4.48
CA LEU A 181 -0.24 8.08 3.89
C LEU A 181 -0.45 9.47 3.31
N TYR A 182 0.25 10.47 3.84
CA TYR A 182 0.13 11.85 3.40
C TYR A 182 1.36 12.28 2.60
N ILE A 183 1.10 12.74 1.38
CA ILE A 183 2.09 13.21 0.44
C ILE A 183 1.86 14.71 0.20
N GLN A 184 2.92 15.48 0.12
CA GLN A 184 2.88 16.90 -0.24
C GLN A 184 4.09 17.24 -1.10
N ASN A 185 3.86 17.88 -2.25
CA ASN A 185 4.89 18.24 -3.22
C ASN A 185 5.77 17.04 -3.66
N GLY A 186 5.17 15.85 -3.78
CA GLY A 186 5.88 14.61 -4.12
C GLY A 186 6.69 13.99 -2.98
N GLU A 187 6.68 14.57 -1.79
CA GLU A 187 7.41 14.07 -0.62
C GLU A 187 6.47 13.39 0.38
N LEU A 188 6.95 12.31 1.00
CA LEU A 188 6.25 11.66 2.11
C LEU A 188 6.35 12.53 3.36
N VAL A 189 5.23 13.12 3.78
CA VAL A 189 5.17 13.98 4.97
C VAL A 189 4.86 13.18 6.22
N SER A 190 3.86 12.28 6.15
CA SER A 190 3.47 11.49 7.30
C SER A 190 2.84 10.16 6.88
N TYR A 191 3.18 9.09 7.60
CA TYR A 191 2.54 7.79 7.57
C TYR A 191 2.04 7.44 8.97
N PHE A 192 0.75 7.18 9.13
CA PHE A 192 0.16 7.07 10.46
C PHE A 192 -1.13 6.24 10.47
N SER A 193 -1.57 5.85 11.66
CA SER A 193 -2.86 5.22 11.88
C SER A 193 -3.72 6.03 12.83
N ILE A 194 -5.01 6.06 12.56
CA ILE A 194 -6.00 6.66 13.46
C ILE A 194 -7.04 5.64 13.90
N HIS A 195 -7.59 5.86 15.10
CA HIS A 195 -8.78 5.17 15.56
C HIS A 195 -9.95 6.15 15.64
N ARG A 196 -11.04 5.87 14.90
CA ARG A 196 -12.25 6.69 14.88
C ARG A 196 -13.19 6.28 16.00
N LEU A 197 -13.32 7.09 17.05
CA LEU A 197 -14.13 6.86 18.24
C LEU A 197 -15.41 7.72 18.23
N GLY A 198 -16.39 7.35 17.44
CA GLY A 198 -17.62 8.13 17.32
C GLY A 198 -17.35 9.57 16.86
N LYS A 199 -17.55 10.56 17.75
CA LYS A 199 -17.29 11.98 17.46
C LYS A 199 -15.83 12.42 17.68
N LYS A 200 -14.94 11.51 18.01
CA LYS A 200 -13.52 11.77 18.27
C LYS A 200 -12.63 10.85 17.47
N GLY A 201 -11.41 11.29 17.22
CA GLY A 201 -10.34 10.49 16.62
C GLY A 201 -9.09 10.56 17.46
N LYS A 202 -8.28 9.53 17.36
CA LYS A 202 -6.98 9.46 18.02
C LYS A 202 -5.96 8.89 17.04
N VAL A 203 -4.81 9.54 16.93
CA VAL A 203 -3.64 8.97 16.27
C VAL A 203 -3.09 7.86 17.16
N ASN A 204 -2.98 6.64 16.63
CA ASN A 204 -2.47 5.48 17.37
C ASN A 204 -0.95 5.41 17.31
N TRP A 205 -0.41 5.55 16.11
CA TRP A 205 1.02 5.61 15.84
C TRP A 205 1.25 6.48 14.60
N GLN A 206 2.46 7.02 14.49
CA GLN A 206 2.84 7.86 13.37
C GLN A 206 4.34 7.86 13.11
N PHE A 207 4.70 8.07 11.86
CA PHE A 207 6.04 8.36 11.37
C PHE A 207 5.96 9.67 10.56
N GLY A 208 6.90 10.59 10.79
CA GLY A 208 6.95 11.88 10.12
C GLY A 208 6.33 13.03 10.92
N ASP A 209 5.60 13.91 10.24
CA ASP A 209 5.04 15.13 10.84
C ASP A 209 3.79 14.85 11.67
N SER A 210 3.88 15.10 12.98
CA SER A 210 2.77 14.89 13.92
C SER A 210 1.67 15.94 13.77
N VAL A 211 2.02 17.16 13.39
CA VAL A 211 1.04 18.25 13.22
C VAL A 211 0.15 17.97 12.02
N ALA A 212 0.75 17.50 10.93
CA ALA A 212 0.01 17.06 9.75
C ALA A 212 -0.92 15.88 10.08
N ALA A 213 -0.43 14.86 10.78
CA ALA A 213 -1.24 13.70 11.18
C ALA A 213 -2.44 14.09 12.06
N GLU A 214 -2.25 14.98 13.05
CA GLU A 214 -3.33 15.48 13.89
C GLU A 214 -4.34 16.33 13.11
N SER A 215 -3.88 17.16 12.18
CA SER A 215 -4.74 17.98 11.34
C SER A 215 -5.65 17.11 10.46
N ILE A 216 -5.08 16.11 9.79
CA ILE A 216 -5.82 15.16 8.97
C ILE A 216 -6.81 14.35 9.83
N CYS A 217 -6.39 13.91 11.03
CA CYS A 217 -7.30 13.22 11.95
C CYS A 217 -8.51 14.08 12.31
N LYS A 218 -8.32 15.39 12.57
CA LYS A 218 -9.42 16.33 12.81
C LYS A 218 -10.34 16.48 11.60
N ASP A 219 -9.78 16.59 10.39
CA ASP A 219 -10.56 16.68 9.16
C ASP A 219 -11.45 15.45 8.96
N ILE A 220 -10.91 14.25 9.14
CA ILE A 220 -11.68 13.00 9.06
C ILE A 220 -12.86 12.99 10.04
N ILE A 221 -12.63 13.43 11.26
CA ILE A 221 -13.69 13.49 12.28
C ILE A 221 -14.73 14.57 11.97
N ASN A 222 -14.31 15.71 11.44
CA ASN A 222 -15.22 16.78 11.02
C ASN A 222 -16.12 16.32 9.87
N VAL A 223 -15.54 15.65 8.88
CA VAL A 223 -16.29 15.06 7.77
C VAL A 223 -17.25 13.97 8.28
N GLN A 224 -16.77 13.05 9.11
CA GLN A 224 -17.58 11.98 9.69
C GLN A 224 -18.78 12.52 10.49
N ASN A 225 -18.63 13.66 11.18
CA ASN A 225 -19.69 14.32 11.93
C ASN A 225 -20.53 15.29 11.08
N ASN A 226 -20.29 15.33 9.76
CA ASN A 226 -20.96 16.22 8.82
C ASN A 226 -20.81 17.72 9.16
N THR A 227 -19.69 18.10 9.76
CA THR A 227 -19.34 19.49 10.07
C THR A 227 -18.44 20.14 9.00
N SER A 228 -17.93 19.35 8.06
CA SER A 228 -17.21 19.79 6.87
C SER A 228 -17.66 19.00 5.64
N LYS A 229 -17.61 19.64 4.48
CA LYS A 229 -17.88 19.02 3.16
C LYS A 229 -16.62 18.74 2.36
N LYS A 230 -15.45 19.03 2.92
CA LYS A 230 -14.15 18.76 2.31
C LYS A 230 -13.08 18.53 3.37
N PHE A 231 -12.00 17.89 2.95
CA PHE A 231 -10.76 17.85 3.71
C PHE A 231 -10.01 19.18 3.50
N SER A 232 -9.57 19.81 4.58
CA SER A 232 -8.85 21.08 4.52
C SER A 232 -7.33 20.88 4.46
N SER A 233 -6.84 19.75 4.96
CA SER A 233 -5.41 19.43 5.06
C SER A 233 -4.83 18.75 3.82
N ALA A 234 -5.68 18.33 2.87
CA ALA A 234 -5.25 17.70 1.62
C ALA A 234 -6.13 18.20 0.46
N GLU A 235 -5.51 18.44 -0.70
CA GLU A 235 -6.22 18.86 -1.91
C GLU A 235 -7.04 17.73 -2.50
N GLN A 236 -6.55 16.48 -2.37
CA GLN A 236 -7.23 15.28 -2.83
C GLN A 236 -7.11 14.15 -1.82
N VAL A 237 -8.14 13.35 -1.68
CA VAL A 237 -8.20 12.17 -0.83
C VAL A 237 -8.59 10.96 -1.65
N TYR A 238 -7.77 9.92 -1.63
CA TYR A 238 -8.00 8.64 -2.29
C TYR A 238 -8.38 7.59 -1.25
N LEU A 239 -9.63 7.14 -1.31
CA LEU A 239 -10.23 6.26 -0.32
C LEU A 239 -10.35 4.84 -0.82
N TYR A 240 -9.94 3.85 -0.01
CA TYR A 240 -10.16 2.43 -0.30
C TYR A 240 -10.26 1.60 0.99
N THR A 241 -10.50 0.31 0.82
CA THR A 241 -10.42 -0.71 1.88
C THR A 241 -10.01 -2.05 1.29
N THR A 242 -9.37 -2.89 2.10
CA THR A 242 -8.96 -4.24 1.70
C THR A 242 -9.61 -5.34 2.54
N ASP A 243 -10.20 -4.99 3.66
CA ASP A 243 -10.66 -5.92 4.68
C ASP A 243 -12.20 -6.02 4.83
N GLY A 244 -12.91 -5.53 3.81
CA GLY A 244 -14.37 -5.64 3.73
C GLY A 244 -15.15 -4.63 4.57
N ASN A 245 -14.51 -3.56 5.09
CA ASN A 245 -15.24 -2.48 5.78
C ASN A 245 -15.99 -1.56 4.79
N MET A 246 -16.74 -2.18 3.87
CA MET A 246 -17.51 -1.49 2.83
C MET A 246 -18.53 -0.52 3.38
N LYS A 247 -19.06 -0.80 4.57
CA LYS A 247 -20.05 0.09 5.20
C LYS A 247 -19.51 1.49 5.46
N ASP A 248 -18.30 1.58 5.98
CA ASP A 248 -17.67 2.88 6.25
C ASP A 248 -17.25 3.56 4.95
N VAL A 249 -16.74 2.82 3.97
CA VAL A 249 -16.42 3.38 2.64
C VAL A 249 -17.66 3.96 1.98
N LYS A 250 -18.76 3.20 1.92
CA LYS A 250 -20.04 3.66 1.37
C LYS A 250 -20.56 4.87 2.10
N PHE A 251 -20.40 4.92 3.42
CA PHE A 251 -20.77 6.10 4.22
C PHE A 251 -20.01 7.35 3.79
N PHE A 252 -18.66 7.30 3.70
CA PHE A 252 -17.87 8.46 3.31
C PHE A 252 -18.10 8.85 1.84
N HIS A 253 -18.23 7.88 0.95
CA HIS A 253 -18.52 8.14 -0.47
C HIS A 253 -19.89 8.82 -0.64
N ALA A 254 -20.90 8.39 0.11
CA ALA A 254 -22.25 9.00 0.07
C ALA A 254 -22.31 10.43 0.64
N LEU A 255 -21.25 10.94 1.28
CA LEU A 255 -21.19 12.33 1.71
C LEU A 255 -20.91 13.31 0.56
N GLU A 256 -20.56 12.80 -0.63
CA GLU A 256 -20.28 13.59 -1.84
C GLU A 256 -19.28 14.73 -1.54
N LEU A 257 -18.15 14.37 -0.94
CA LEU A 257 -17.11 15.33 -0.59
C LEU A 257 -16.40 15.81 -1.85
N GLU A 258 -16.13 17.12 -1.93
CA GLU A 258 -15.56 17.78 -3.12
C GLU A 258 -14.21 17.21 -3.55
N ASN A 259 -13.40 16.72 -2.58
CA ASN A 259 -12.04 16.27 -2.81
C ASN A 259 -11.78 14.82 -2.37
N LEU A 260 -12.80 13.95 -2.44
CA LEU A 260 -12.68 12.54 -2.14
C LEU A 260 -13.01 11.69 -3.37
N THR A 261 -12.12 10.76 -3.69
CA THR A 261 -12.27 9.81 -4.80
C THR A 261 -12.02 8.38 -4.30
N LEU A 262 -12.80 7.41 -4.78
CA LEU A 262 -12.50 5.99 -4.53
C LEU A 262 -11.27 5.58 -5.34
N LEU A 263 -10.30 4.97 -4.68
CA LEU A 263 -9.10 4.42 -5.33
C LEU A 263 -9.41 3.01 -5.84
N ASN A 264 -9.91 2.95 -7.05
CA ASN A 264 -10.28 1.70 -7.71
C ASN A 264 -9.66 1.62 -9.11
N PRO A 265 -8.72 0.68 -9.38
CA PRO A 265 -8.11 0.56 -10.70
C PRO A 265 -9.12 0.28 -11.82
N LEU A 266 -10.15 -0.53 -11.56
CA LEU A 266 -11.13 -0.91 -12.57
C LEU A 266 -12.13 0.20 -12.92
N SER A 267 -12.10 1.34 -12.21
CA SER A 267 -12.90 2.51 -12.62
C SER A 267 -12.24 3.32 -13.75
N VAL A 268 -10.96 3.09 -14.02
CA VAL A 268 -10.15 3.89 -14.96
C VAL A 268 -9.31 3.06 -15.94
N LEU A 269 -9.07 1.78 -15.65
CA LEU A 269 -8.33 0.89 -16.54
C LEU A 269 -9.29 0.11 -17.44
N ASP A 270 -8.90 -0.07 -18.69
CA ASP A 270 -9.62 -0.95 -19.60
C ASP A 270 -9.57 -2.40 -19.09
N THR A 271 -10.69 -3.13 -19.26
CA THR A 271 -10.78 -4.55 -18.87
C THR A 271 -11.35 -5.38 -20.02
N THR A 272 -10.89 -6.64 -20.12
CA THR A 272 -11.47 -7.62 -21.05
C THR A 272 -12.78 -8.23 -20.54
N GLU A 273 -13.11 -8.03 -19.27
CA GLU A 273 -14.32 -8.57 -18.67
C GLU A 273 -15.51 -7.63 -18.94
N ASP A 274 -16.54 -8.14 -19.63
CA ASP A 274 -17.76 -7.39 -19.98
C ASP A 274 -18.72 -7.19 -18.78
N GLU A 275 -18.44 -7.78 -17.62
CA GLU A 275 -19.32 -7.68 -16.46
C GLU A 275 -19.10 -6.35 -15.73
N LYS A 276 -20.22 -5.62 -15.50
CA LYS A 276 -20.23 -4.48 -14.57
C LYS A 276 -19.97 -4.99 -13.15
N VAL A 277 -18.71 -4.95 -12.76
CA VAL A 277 -18.32 -5.25 -11.39
C VAL A 277 -18.74 -4.11 -10.47
N ASP A 278 -19.37 -4.43 -9.33
CA ASP A 278 -19.66 -3.42 -8.29
C ASP A 278 -18.32 -2.76 -7.88
N GLU A 279 -18.26 -1.43 -8.06
CA GLU A 279 -17.03 -0.64 -7.81
C GLU A 279 -16.44 -0.85 -6.41
N TYR A 280 -17.26 -1.16 -5.43
CA TYR A 280 -16.79 -1.41 -4.06
C TYR A 280 -16.10 -2.77 -3.91
N ASN A 281 -16.50 -3.77 -4.69
CA ASN A 281 -15.91 -5.11 -4.61
C ASN A 281 -14.47 -5.16 -5.13
N THR A 282 -14.06 -4.18 -5.92
CA THR A 282 -12.73 -4.08 -6.53
C THR A 282 -11.79 -3.10 -5.82
N LEU A 283 -12.27 -2.40 -4.80
CA LEU A 283 -11.42 -1.51 -3.97
C LEU A 283 -10.19 -2.20 -3.36
N PRO A 284 -10.22 -3.50 -2.97
CA PRO A 284 -9.02 -4.18 -2.49
C PRO A 284 -7.88 -4.24 -3.51
N LEU A 285 -8.17 -4.08 -4.81
CA LEU A 285 -7.17 -4.03 -5.87
C LEU A 285 -6.34 -2.73 -5.85
N ALA A 286 -6.70 -1.72 -5.04
CA ALA A 286 -5.90 -0.50 -4.88
C ALA A 286 -4.45 -0.80 -4.53
N GLU A 287 -4.19 -1.85 -3.74
CA GLU A 287 -2.85 -2.25 -3.32
C GLU A 287 -2.03 -3.02 -4.38
N THR A 288 -2.49 -3.08 -5.62
CA THR A 288 -1.77 -3.68 -6.76
C THR A 288 -1.01 -2.65 -7.61
N GLY A 289 -1.01 -1.38 -7.20
CA GLY A 289 -0.46 -0.25 -7.97
C GLY A 289 1.01 -0.37 -8.33
N ASN A 290 1.82 -1.02 -7.51
CA ASN A 290 3.27 -1.16 -7.74
C ASN A 290 3.63 -1.95 -9.02
N SER A 291 2.69 -2.61 -9.67
CA SER A 291 2.94 -3.29 -10.97
C SER A 291 2.89 -2.35 -12.17
N PHE A 292 2.40 -1.14 -12.02
CA PHE A 292 2.23 -0.21 -13.13
C PHE A 292 3.46 0.67 -13.36
N GLY A 293 4.50 0.50 -12.57
CA GLY A 293 5.70 1.31 -12.66
C GLY A 293 5.43 2.76 -12.21
N GLY A 294 6.46 3.53 -12.16
CA GLY A 294 6.41 4.89 -11.69
C GLY A 294 7.70 5.21 -10.96
N ILE A 295 7.86 6.45 -10.57
CA ILE A 295 8.91 6.79 -9.61
C ILE A 295 8.51 6.11 -8.32
N ASP A 296 9.06 4.94 -8.16
CA ASP A 296 9.00 4.23 -6.91
C ASP A 296 9.72 5.10 -5.89
N PHE A 297 9.12 5.36 -4.74
CA PHE A 297 9.86 5.94 -3.63
C PHE A 297 11.09 5.09 -3.30
N TYR A 298 11.12 3.88 -3.83
CA TYR A 298 12.15 2.87 -3.67
C TYR A 298 13.32 3.02 -4.65
N SER A 299 13.11 3.61 -5.84
CA SER A 299 14.13 3.60 -6.91
C SER A 299 15.29 4.56 -6.69
N GLU A 300 15.14 5.59 -5.84
CA GLU A 300 16.24 6.51 -5.53
C GLU A 300 17.28 5.93 -4.55
N PHE A 301 17.02 4.75 -3.97
CA PHE A 301 17.84 4.16 -2.92
C PHE A 301 18.39 2.75 -3.22
N TYR A 302 18.17 2.25 -4.45
CA TYR A 302 18.87 1.05 -4.92
C TYR A 302 20.22 1.46 -5.51
N CYS A 303 21.23 1.53 -4.66
CA CYS A 303 22.66 1.50 -5.05
C CYS A 303 23.31 0.26 -4.48
#